data_cea73e10fec6af434cf6f9097408e85e
#
_entry.id   cea73e10fec6af434cf6f9097408e85e
#
_cell.length_a   1.000
_cell.length_b   1.000
_cell.length_c   1.000
_cell.angle_alpha   90.00
_cell.angle_beta   90.00
_cell.angle_gamma   90.00
#
_symmetry.space_group_name_H-M   'P 1'
#
loop_
_entity.id
_entity.type
_entity.pdbx_description
1 polymer ?
#
loop_
_entity_poly.entity_id
_entity_poly.type
_entity_poly.pdbx_seq_one_letter_code
_entity_poly.pdbx_strand_id
1 'polypeptide(L)'
;MERTCTRRWRMKLEIPDVKKLVHEMVMPIRWGDMDAMGHLNNASYMRFMETIRIEWFSAIGCEPNPQGQGPVIVNVFCNFYKQLQYPCNVLMKMYVSDAGRSSFESWATFEPVDQPGVIHAAGGATTIWVDFPAQKSAPLPDWMRALIS
;
A
#
# COMPACT_ATOMS: atom_id res chain seq x y z
N MET A 1 5.92 -32.56 21.23
CA MET A 1 4.69 -31.76 21.11
C MET A 1 5.10 -30.34 20.65
N GLU A 2 5.25 -30.19 19.35
CA GLU A 2 5.69 -28.95 18.73
C GLU A 2 4.53 -27.96 18.73
N ARG A 3 4.67 -26.88 19.49
CA ARG A 3 3.79 -25.72 19.37
C ARG A 3 4.26 -24.92 18.15
N THR A 4 3.71 -25.25 16.99
CA THR A 4 3.80 -24.36 15.82
C THR A 4 3.12 -23.04 16.18
N CYS A 5 3.94 -22.04 16.46
CA CYS A 5 3.48 -20.68 16.62
C CYS A 5 3.05 -20.14 15.25
N THR A 6 1.84 -20.50 14.83
CA THR A 6 1.20 -19.83 13.71
C THR A 6 0.77 -18.45 14.19
N ARG A 7 1.64 -17.44 14.07
CA ARG A 7 1.20 -16.06 14.09
C ARG A 7 0.18 -15.91 12.95
N ARG A 8 -1.08 -15.98 13.30
CA ARG A 8 -2.15 -15.60 12.38
C ARG A 8 -2.00 -14.10 12.10
N TRP A 9 -1.41 -13.77 10.97
CA TRP A 9 -1.48 -12.42 10.43
C TRP A 9 -2.94 -12.14 10.10
N ARG A 10 -3.61 -11.40 10.98
CA ARG A 10 -4.99 -10.99 10.74
C ARG A 10 -4.93 -9.82 9.75
N MET A 11 -5.36 -10.08 8.51
CA MET A 11 -5.52 -9.04 7.50
C MET A 11 -6.54 -8.03 8.02
N LYS A 12 -6.12 -6.77 8.16
CA LYS A 12 -7.03 -5.68 8.47
C LYS A 12 -7.70 -5.25 7.16
N LEU A 13 -8.98 -5.47 7.04
CA LEU A 13 -9.78 -5.09 5.87
C LEU A 13 -10.44 -3.72 6.02
N GLU A 14 -10.36 -3.14 7.22
CA GLU A 14 -10.94 -1.83 7.53
C GLU A 14 -9.84 -0.79 7.63
N ILE A 15 -10.05 0.33 6.93
CA ILE A 15 -9.12 1.46 6.95
C ILE A 15 -9.38 2.27 8.22
N PRO A 16 -8.40 2.51 9.07
CA PRO A 16 -8.60 3.26 10.31
C PRO A 16 -8.85 4.74 10.02
N ASP A 17 -9.59 5.40 10.93
CA ASP A 17 -9.77 6.85 10.87
C ASP A 17 -8.47 7.58 11.18
N VAL A 18 -7.68 7.06 12.13
CA VAL A 18 -6.39 7.64 12.51
C VAL A 18 -5.29 7.05 11.65
N LYS A 19 -4.83 7.85 10.70
CA LYS A 19 -3.75 7.51 9.77
C LYS A 19 -3.09 8.80 9.28
N LYS A 20 -1.86 8.71 8.84
CA LYS A 20 -1.07 9.86 8.40
C LYS A 20 -0.92 9.84 6.89
N LEU A 21 -1.34 10.92 6.23
CA LEU A 21 -1.10 11.11 4.80
C LEU A 21 0.39 11.33 4.55
N VAL A 22 0.98 10.52 3.68
CA VAL A 22 2.42 10.56 3.40
C VAL A 22 2.76 10.81 1.93
N HIS A 23 1.86 10.50 1.02
CA HIS A 23 2.12 10.69 -0.42
C HIS A 23 0.83 10.87 -1.21
N GLU A 24 0.93 11.65 -2.28
CA GLU A 24 -0.14 11.82 -3.26
C GLU A 24 0.44 11.78 -4.67
N MET A 25 -0.31 11.21 -5.60
CA MET A 25 0.03 11.25 -7.01
C MET A 25 -1.21 11.11 -7.88
N VAL A 26 -1.15 11.61 -9.09
CA VAL A 26 -2.20 11.41 -10.10
C VAL A 26 -1.75 10.33 -11.07
N MET A 27 -2.59 9.32 -11.25
CA MET A 27 -2.35 8.23 -12.19
C MET A 27 -3.42 8.21 -13.27
N PRO A 28 -3.06 8.29 -14.56
CA PRO A 28 -4.03 8.11 -15.62
C PRO A 28 -4.42 6.64 -15.75
N ILE A 29 -5.71 6.36 -15.90
CA ILE A 29 -6.16 5.07 -16.37
C ILE A 29 -5.88 5.00 -17.87
N ARG A 30 -5.23 3.92 -18.30
CA ARG A 30 -4.95 3.68 -19.72
C ARG A 30 -5.99 2.70 -20.29
N TRP A 31 -6.18 2.75 -21.58
CA TRP A 31 -7.12 1.83 -22.24
C TRP A 31 -6.81 0.36 -21.91
N GLY A 32 -5.53 -0.03 -21.89
CA GLY A 32 -5.09 -1.39 -21.58
C GLY A 32 -5.26 -1.81 -20.12
N ASP A 33 -5.64 -0.89 -19.23
CA ASP A 33 -5.92 -1.20 -17.81
C ASP A 33 -7.35 -1.72 -17.60
N MET A 34 -8.18 -1.72 -18.65
CA MET A 34 -9.59 -2.10 -18.59
C MET A 34 -9.78 -3.60 -18.72
N ASP A 35 -10.83 -4.12 -18.10
CA ASP A 35 -11.30 -5.50 -18.31
C ASP A 35 -12.30 -5.59 -19.47
N ALA A 36 -12.82 -6.80 -19.71
CA ALA A 36 -13.79 -7.05 -20.79
C ALA A 36 -15.14 -6.33 -20.57
N MET A 37 -15.44 -5.92 -19.34
CA MET A 37 -16.66 -5.17 -19.00
C MET A 37 -16.52 -3.66 -19.15
N GLY A 38 -15.34 -3.20 -19.56
CA GLY A 38 -15.05 -1.78 -19.70
C GLY A 38 -14.77 -1.07 -18.37
N HIS A 39 -14.37 -1.77 -17.34
CA HIS A 39 -14.01 -1.24 -16.04
C HIS A 39 -12.52 -1.44 -15.74
N LEU A 40 -11.97 -0.60 -14.86
CA LEU A 40 -10.60 -0.81 -14.42
C LEU A 40 -10.46 -2.22 -13.84
N ASN A 41 -9.51 -2.99 -14.38
CA ASN A 41 -9.27 -4.37 -13.97
C ASN A 41 -8.84 -4.43 -12.50
N ASN A 42 -9.36 -5.41 -11.75
CA ASN A 42 -9.03 -5.59 -10.33
C ASN A 42 -7.52 -5.66 -10.10
N ALA A 43 -6.77 -6.32 -10.98
CA ALA A 43 -5.32 -6.38 -10.89
C ALA A 43 -4.64 -5.01 -11.03
N SER A 44 -5.24 -4.10 -11.80
CA SER A 44 -4.72 -2.75 -11.99
C SER A 44 -4.81 -1.92 -10.72
N TYR A 45 -5.83 -2.09 -9.89
CA TYR A 45 -5.89 -1.44 -8.57
C TYR A 45 -4.68 -1.82 -7.71
N MET A 46 -4.31 -3.09 -7.70
CA MET A 46 -3.13 -3.58 -6.97
C MET A 46 -1.84 -2.96 -7.52
N ARG A 47 -1.73 -2.83 -8.84
CA ARG A 47 -0.58 -2.19 -9.49
C ARG A 47 -0.51 -0.70 -9.15
N PHE A 48 -1.63 0.00 -9.11
CA PHE A 48 -1.69 1.42 -8.72
C PHE A 48 -1.25 1.62 -7.27
N MET A 49 -1.72 0.75 -6.38
CA MET A 49 -1.31 0.77 -4.98
C MET A 49 0.19 0.48 -4.80
N GLU A 50 0.72 -0.47 -5.57
CA GLU A 50 2.16 -0.75 -5.59
C GLU A 50 2.95 0.47 -6.05
N THR A 51 2.50 1.11 -7.12
CA THR A 51 3.18 2.27 -7.70
C THR A 51 3.32 3.41 -6.71
N ILE A 52 2.25 3.77 -6.00
CA ILE A 52 2.31 4.84 -5.02
C ILE A 52 3.22 4.48 -3.82
N ARG A 53 3.23 3.21 -3.40
CA ARG A 53 4.17 2.76 -2.36
C ARG A 53 5.61 2.91 -2.81
N ILE A 54 5.94 2.47 -4.01
CA ILE A 54 7.30 2.55 -4.55
C ILE A 54 7.73 4.01 -4.70
N GLU A 55 6.84 4.89 -5.17
CA GLU A 55 7.14 6.32 -5.23
C GLU A 55 7.41 6.92 -3.85
N TRP A 56 6.60 6.56 -2.86
CA TRP A 56 6.84 7.03 -1.51
C TRP A 56 8.16 6.52 -0.94
N PHE A 57 8.47 5.23 -1.10
CA PHE A 57 9.75 4.67 -0.65
C PHE A 57 10.93 5.38 -1.32
N SER A 58 10.86 5.63 -2.60
CA SER A 58 11.89 6.39 -3.31
C SER A 58 12.02 7.82 -2.78
N ALA A 59 10.89 8.49 -2.56
CA ALA A 59 10.86 9.87 -2.05
C ALA A 59 11.47 10.02 -0.65
N ILE A 60 11.37 9.00 0.19
CA ILE A 60 11.98 9.00 1.54
C ILE A 60 13.40 8.42 1.57
N GLY A 61 13.96 8.07 0.41
CA GLY A 61 15.32 7.52 0.31
C GLY A 61 15.43 6.03 0.65
N CYS A 62 14.30 5.31 0.68
CA CYS A 62 14.29 3.87 0.93
C CYS A 62 14.42 3.10 -0.40
N GLU A 63 15.64 3.06 -0.94
CA GLU A 63 15.92 2.34 -2.17
C GLU A 63 16.08 0.84 -1.92
N PRO A 64 15.80 -0.02 -2.92
CA PRO A 64 16.01 -1.46 -2.81
C PRO A 64 17.45 -1.80 -2.44
N ASN A 65 17.61 -2.58 -1.37
CA ASN A 65 18.93 -2.99 -0.88
C ASN A 65 18.92 -4.47 -0.50
N PRO A 66 19.12 -5.38 -1.48
CA PRO A 66 19.09 -6.82 -1.23
C PRO A 66 20.22 -7.31 -0.32
N GLN A 67 21.26 -6.51 -0.10
CA GLN A 67 22.38 -6.82 0.80
C GLN A 67 22.20 -6.23 2.20
N GLY A 68 21.12 -5.55 2.46
CA GLY A 68 20.84 -4.91 3.75
C GLY A 68 19.41 -5.18 4.21
N GLN A 69 18.76 -4.15 4.71
CA GLN A 69 17.39 -4.21 5.22
C GLN A 69 16.44 -3.43 4.33
N GLY A 70 15.17 -3.80 4.36
CA GLY A 70 14.15 -3.08 3.62
C GLY A 70 12.74 -3.63 3.85
N PRO A 71 11.75 -2.99 3.20
CA PRO A 71 10.35 -3.36 3.33
C PRO A 71 9.99 -4.55 2.44
N VAL A 72 9.12 -5.41 2.97
CA VAL A 72 8.47 -6.50 2.23
C VAL A 72 6.97 -6.45 2.49
N ILE A 73 6.18 -6.55 1.45
CA ILE A 73 4.73 -6.59 1.55
C ILE A 73 4.28 -8.03 1.81
N VAL A 74 3.52 -8.25 2.87
CA VAL A 74 3.08 -9.61 3.27
C VAL A 74 1.61 -9.86 2.99
N ASN A 75 0.80 -8.82 2.84
CA ASN A 75 -0.57 -8.93 2.33
C ASN A 75 -1.03 -7.61 1.73
N VAL A 76 -2.01 -7.71 0.84
CA VAL A 76 -2.61 -6.57 0.13
C VAL A 76 -4.09 -6.85 -0.01
N PHE A 77 -4.91 -5.81 0.12
CA PHE A 77 -6.33 -5.90 -0.21
C PHE A 77 -6.82 -4.59 -0.82
N CYS A 78 -7.95 -4.68 -1.54
CA CYS A 78 -8.64 -3.50 -2.05
C CYS A 78 -10.15 -3.72 -1.99
N ASN A 79 -10.87 -2.71 -1.50
CA ASN A 79 -12.33 -2.66 -1.50
C ASN A 79 -12.78 -1.76 -2.64
N PHE A 80 -13.72 -2.22 -3.43
CA PHE A 80 -14.25 -1.52 -4.60
C PHE A 80 -15.64 -0.98 -4.29
N TYR A 81 -15.78 0.33 -4.22
CA TYR A 81 -17.07 0.98 -3.88
C TYR A 81 -17.81 1.44 -5.12
N LYS A 82 -17.08 1.98 -6.10
CA LYS A 82 -17.58 2.43 -7.40
C LYS A 82 -16.57 2.06 -8.46
N GLN A 83 -17.04 1.77 -9.66
CA GLN A 83 -16.15 1.40 -10.75
C GLN A 83 -15.43 2.61 -11.34
N LEU A 84 -14.21 2.40 -11.74
CA LEU A 84 -13.42 3.36 -12.49
C LEU A 84 -13.34 2.93 -13.95
N GLN A 85 -13.34 3.89 -14.86
CA GLN A 85 -13.35 3.65 -16.30
C GLN A 85 -12.39 4.59 -17.02
N TYR A 86 -11.81 4.13 -18.10
CA TYR A 86 -11.05 4.94 -19.04
C TYR A 86 -12.02 5.81 -19.86
N PRO A 87 -11.70 7.07 -20.19
CA PRO A 87 -10.54 7.82 -19.71
C PRO A 87 -10.82 8.45 -18.35
N CYS A 88 -9.83 8.40 -17.46
CA CYS A 88 -9.93 9.01 -16.14
C CYS A 88 -8.54 9.21 -15.55
N ASN A 89 -8.33 10.33 -14.87
CA ASN A 89 -7.18 10.55 -14.01
C ASN A 89 -7.59 10.30 -12.57
N VAL A 90 -6.82 9.48 -11.87
CA VAL A 90 -7.12 9.09 -10.49
C VAL A 90 -6.13 9.76 -9.55
N LEU A 91 -6.66 10.54 -8.59
CA LEU A 91 -5.87 11.01 -7.47
C LEU A 91 -5.72 9.87 -6.47
N MET A 92 -4.49 9.41 -6.32
CA MET A 92 -4.10 8.42 -5.33
C MET A 92 -3.55 9.12 -4.10
N LYS A 93 -4.04 8.74 -2.92
CA LYS A 93 -3.50 9.20 -1.63
C LYS A 93 -3.04 8.00 -0.83
N MET A 94 -1.83 8.08 -0.30
CA MET A 94 -1.27 7.04 0.55
C MET A 94 -1.15 7.52 1.99
N TYR A 95 -1.59 6.67 2.90
CA TYR A 95 -1.53 6.89 4.34
C TYR A 95 -0.75 5.76 5.00
N VAL A 96 -0.22 6.03 6.19
CA VAL A 96 0.46 5.03 7.03
C VAL A 96 -0.08 5.09 8.44
N SER A 97 0.01 3.96 9.15
CA SER A 97 -0.43 3.83 10.54
C SER A 97 0.17 2.59 11.21
N ASP A 98 -0.12 2.44 12.48
CA ASP A 98 0.09 1.20 13.25
C ASP A 98 1.54 0.68 13.19
N ALA A 99 2.52 1.54 13.48
CA ALA A 99 3.90 1.11 13.58
C ALA A 99 4.08 0.12 14.74
N GLY A 100 4.38 -1.13 14.40
CA GLY A 100 4.75 -2.18 15.34
C GLY A 100 6.26 -2.26 15.52
N ARG A 101 6.75 -3.38 16.07
CA ARG A 101 8.21 -3.59 16.22
C ARG A 101 8.92 -3.64 14.88
N SER A 102 8.38 -4.41 13.93
CA SER A 102 8.97 -4.66 12.62
C SER A 102 8.00 -4.46 11.46
N SER A 103 6.83 -3.90 11.72
CA SER A 103 5.78 -3.77 10.71
C SER A 103 5.06 -2.44 10.80
N PHE A 104 4.39 -2.06 9.72
CA PHE A 104 3.43 -0.97 9.68
C PHE A 104 2.37 -1.24 8.63
N GLU A 105 1.26 -0.51 8.72
CA GLU A 105 0.19 -0.55 7.73
C GLU A 105 0.27 0.64 6.80
N SER A 106 -0.01 0.42 5.52
CA SER A 106 -0.22 1.47 4.53
C SER A 106 -1.60 1.34 3.92
N TRP A 107 -2.17 2.49 3.54
CA TRP A 107 -3.53 2.59 3.01
C TRP A 107 -3.51 3.47 1.78
N ALA A 108 -4.32 3.15 0.79
CA ALA A 108 -4.43 3.95 -0.41
C ALA A 108 -5.89 4.19 -0.77
N THR A 109 -6.21 5.40 -1.21
CA THR A 109 -7.53 5.76 -1.72
C THR A 109 -7.45 6.15 -3.18
N PHE A 110 -8.51 5.83 -3.92
CA PHE A 110 -8.68 6.10 -5.34
C PHE A 110 -9.82 7.08 -5.53
N GLU A 111 -9.53 8.23 -6.08
CA GLU A 111 -10.48 9.33 -6.23
C GLU A 111 -10.34 9.92 -7.62
N PRO A 112 -11.38 9.92 -8.48
CA PRO A 112 -11.30 10.61 -9.77
C PRO A 112 -11.02 12.09 -9.56
N VAL A 113 -10.12 12.65 -10.34
CA VAL A 113 -9.75 14.08 -10.24
C VAL A 113 -10.96 14.99 -10.46
N ASP A 114 -11.89 14.60 -11.32
CA ASP A 114 -13.12 15.35 -11.63
C ASP A 114 -14.26 15.12 -10.62
N GLN A 115 -14.07 14.25 -9.63
CA GLN A 115 -15.02 13.99 -8.56
C GLN A 115 -14.32 14.09 -7.18
N PRO A 116 -13.87 15.29 -6.78
CA PRO A 116 -13.15 15.48 -5.53
C PRO A 116 -13.93 14.98 -4.30
N GLY A 117 -13.27 14.22 -3.44
CA GLY A 117 -13.86 13.68 -2.22
C GLY A 117 -14.69 12.42 -2.42
N VAL A 118 -14.89 11.96 -3.65
CA VAL A 118 -15.65 10.73 -3.92
C VAL A 118 -14.67 9.56 -4.07
N ILE A 119 -14.56 8.76 -3.02
CA ILE A 119 -13.67 7.59 -2.99
C ILE A 119 -14.33 6.44 -3.75
N HIS A 120 -13.70 6.00 -4.84
CA HIS A 120 -14.18 4.88 -5.66
C HIS A 120 -13.64 3.53 -5.19
N ALA A 121 -12.45 3.52 -4.63
CA ALA A 121 -11.84 2.33 -4.05
C ALA A 121 -10.87 2.74 -2.94
N ALA A 122 -10.63 1.83 -2.03
CA ALA A 122 -9.64 2.00 -0.99
C ALA A 122 -9.09 0.64 -0.56
N GLY A 123 -7.81 0.60 -0.29
CA GLY A 123 -7.17 -0.64 0.11
C GLY A 123 -6.00 -0.44 1.04
N GLY A 124 -5.33 -1.52 1.37
CA GLY A 124 -4.22 -1.48 2.29
C GLY A 124 -3.21 -2.59 2.05
N ALA A 125 -2.08 -2.45 2.70
CA ALA A 125 -1.01 -3.43 2.70
C ALA A 125 -0.30 -3.42 4.05
N THR A 126 0.09 -4.62 4.50
CA THR A 126 0.97 -4.77 5.66
C THR A 126 2.40 -4.88 5.16
N THR A 127 3.27 -4.04 5.67
CA THR A 127 4.69 -4.03 5.37
C THR A 127 5.48 -4.56 6.57
N ILE A 128 6.41 -5.47 6.32
CA ILE A 128 7.37 -5.96 7.31
C ILE A 128 8.75 -5.43 6.93
N TRP A 129 9.52 -5.00 7.93
CA TRP A 129 10.93 -4.68 7.78
C TRP A 129 11.76 -5.95 7.91
N VAL A 130 12.63 -6.22 6.95
CA VAL A 130 13.34 -7.48 6.81
C VAL A 130 14.84 -7.25 6.65
N ASP A 131 15.60 -8.09 7.31
CA ASP A 131 17.03 -8.27 7.03
C ASP A 131 17.14 -9.34 5.94
N PHE A 132 17.51 -8.92 4.72
CA PHE A 132 17.52 -9.82 3.57
C PHE A 132 18.61 -10.89 3.66
N PRO A 133 19.86 -10.60 4.04
CA PRO A 133 20.87 -11.64 4.22
C PRO A 133 20.50 -12.67 5.28
N ALA A 134 19.92 -12.25 6.39
CA ALA A 134 19.49 -13.13 7.47
C ALA A 134 18.15 -13.82 7.20
N GLN A 135 17.39 -13.38 6.18
CA GLN A 135 16.05 -13.88 5.83
C GLN A 135 15.07 -13.90 7.00
N LYS A 136 15.05 -12.82 7.78
CA LYS A 136 14.14 -12.66 8.93
C LYS A 136 13.73 -11.21 9.14
N SER A 137 12.65 -11.01 9.89
CA SER A 137 12.20 -9.67 10.26
C SER A 137 13.24 -8.97 11.14
N ALA A 138 13.32 -7.67 10.98
CA ALA A 138 14.17 -6.78 11.78
C ALA A 138 13.33 -5.62 12.33
N PRO A 139 13.75 -4.98 13.43
CA PRO A 139 13.04 -3.82 13.96
C PRO A 139 12.99 -2.69 12.92
N LEU A 140 11.85 -1.97 12.87
CA LEU A 140 11.76 -0.74 12.07
C LEU A 140 12.86 0.23 12.51
N PRO A 141 13.63 0.79 11.57
CA PRO A 141 14.57 1.84 11.90
C PRO A 141 13.87 3.05 12.52
N ASP A 142 14.54 3.77 13.39
CA ASP A 142 13.97 4.94 14.09
C ASP A 142 13.47 6.00 13.11
N TRP A 143 14.20 6.24 12.01
CA TRP A 143 13.80 7.19 10.99
C TRP A 143 12.50 6.79 10.28
N MET A 144 12.30 5.49 10.00
CA MET A 144 11.06 4.99 9.41
C MET A 144 9.91 5.11 10.41
N ARG A 145 10.14 4.74 11.67
CA ARG A 145 9.16 4.87 12.74
C ARG A 145 8.69 6.31 12.90
N ALA A 146 9.61 7.26 12.84
CA ALA A 146 9.29 8.68 12.94
C ALA A 146 8.41 9.18 11.78
N LEU A 147 8.59 8.63 10.58
CA LEU A 147 7.74 8.96 9.42
C LEU A 147 6.31 8.44 9.57
N ILE A 148 6.14 7.33 10.26
CA ILE A 148 4.82 6.68 10.43
C ILE A 148 4.04 7.31 11.59
N SER A 149 4.73 7.78 12.57
CA SER A 149 4.13 8.34 13.80
C SER A 149 3.47 9.69 13.60
#